data_ece90022572de351d98635d867b37c36
#
_entry.id   ece90022572de351d98635d867b37c36
#
_cell.length_a   1.000
_cell.length_b   1.000
_cell.length_c   1.000
_cell.angle_alpha   90.00
_cell.angle_beta   90.00
_cell.angle_gamma   90.00
#
_symmetry.space_group_name_H-M   'P 1'
#
loop_
_entity.id
_entity.type
_entity.pdbx_description
1 polymer ?
#
loop_
_entity_poly.entity_id
_entity_poly.type
_entity_poly.pdbx_seq_one_letter_code
_entity_poly.pdbx_strand_id
1 'polypeptide(L)'
;MKFKATAIALFFAMSVPFVQAADTAPYVYREVAQAPANVQDREIAGLFDRWNSALQSGNVKAVVDLYAPGAVLQPTVSNQVRNTPELIANYFDHFLALKPVGQINYREIRQLGSNVAMDSGVYTFTLTEKNGEVRHVQARYTFVYEQVGGQWKILNHHSSAMPEAQVKHAKQS
;
A
#
# COMPACT_ATOMS: atom_id res chain seq x y z
N MET A 1 78.33 4.71 11.88
CA MET A 1 77.11 5.19 12.58
C MET A 1 75.93 4.89 11.70
N LYS A 2 75.07 3.94 12.13
CA LYS A 2 73.87 3.55 11.37
C LYS A 2 72.66 4.17 12.07
N PHE A 3 71.96 5.12 11.42
CA PHE A 3 70.71 5.70 11.90
C PHE A 3 69.56 4.78 11.53
N LYS A 4 68.83 4.31 12.54
CA LYS A 4 67.56 3.57 12.38
C LYS A 4 66.43 4.63 12.36
N ALA A 5 65.72 4.74 11.26
CA ALA A 5 64.53 5.55 11.14
C ALA A 5 63.34 4.69 11.62
N THR A 6 62.67 5.14 12.68
CA THR A 6 61.42 4.53 13.19
C THR A 6 60.26 5.27 12.52
N ALA A 7 59.49 4.56 11.69
CA ALA A 7 58.28 5.10 11.11
C ALA A 7 57.11 4.91 12.11
N ILE A 8 56.51 6.02 12.56
CA ILE A 8 55.29 6.03 13.37
C ILE A 8 54.10 6.10 12.42
N ALA A 9 53.35 5.02 12.35
CA ALA A 9 52.06 4.98 11.62
C ALA A 9 50.97 5.58 12.51
N LEU A 10 50.43 6.75 12.14
CA LEU A 10 49.24 7.33 12.75
C LEU A 10 48.00 6.63 12.16
N PHE A 11 47.32 5.83 12.98
CA PHE A 11 45.98 5.34 12.65
C PHE A 11 44.96 6.45 12.95
N PHE A 12 44.36 7.04 11.91
CA PHE A 12 43.18 7.89 12.05
C PHE A 12 41.97 6.99 12.15
N ALA A 13 41.40 6.79 13.33
CA ALA A 13 40.13 6.15 13.52
C ALA A 13 39.01 7.12 13.10
N MET A 14 38.46 6.95 11.91
CA MET A 14 37.23 7.63 11.52
C MET A 14 36.04 7.03 12.31
N SER A 15 35.59 7.73 13.33
CA SER A 15 34.33 7.45 13.99
C SER A 15 33.19 7.89 13.07
N VAL A 16 32.55 6.93 12.41
CA VAL A 16 31.28 7.15 11.70
C VAL A 16 30.20 7.36 12.74
N PRO A 17 29.48 8.51 12.77
CA PRO A 17 28.39 8.69 13.72
C PRO A 17 27.28 7.67 13.38
N PHE A 18 27.01 6.79 14.32
CA PHE A 18 25.84 5.90 14.26
C PHE A 18 24.61 6.79 14.40
N VAL A 19 23.90 7.04 13.30
CA VAL A 19 22.58 7.69 13.35
C VAL A 19 21.64 6.67 13.98
N GLN A 20 21.39 6.85 15.27
CA GLN A 20 20.38 6.09 16.00
C GLN A 20 19.02 6.55 15.48
N ALA A 21 18.35 5.70 14.71
CA ALA A 21 16.96 5.95 14.33
C ALA A 21 16.15 6.14 15.62
N ALA A 22 15.54 7.31 15.76
CA ALA A 22 14.67 7.57 16.90
C ALA A 22 13.58 6.50 16.94
N ASP A 23 13.43 5.84 18.09
CA ASP A 23 12.41 4.83 18.35
C ASP A 23 11.06 5.57 18.51
N THR A 24 10.53 6.06 17.40
CA THR A 24 9.21 6.69 17.38
C THR A 24 8.17 5.58 17.28
N ALA A 25 7.19 5.59 18.18
CA ALA A 25 6.03 4.71 18.08
C ALA A 25 5.44 4.78 16.67
N PRO A 26 4.99 3.65 16.09
CA PRO A 26 4.43 3.66 14.74
C PRO A 26 3.27 4.65 14.64
N TYR A 27 3.32 5.48 13.59
CA TYR A 27 2.23 6.41 13.33
C TYR A 27 0.99 5.63 12.88
N VAL A 28 -0.13 5.85 13.54
CA VAL A 28 -1.41 5.18 13.23
C VAL A 28 -2.40 6.20 12.68
N TYR A 29 -2.88 5.96 11.47
CA TYR A 29 -3.91 6.77 10.82
C TYR A 29 -5.30 6.37 11.36
N ARG A 30 -5.87 7.18 12.26
CA ARG A 30 -7.16 6.87 12.93
C ARG A 30 -8.36 7.57 12.29
N GLU A 31 -8.12 8.74 11.72
CA GLU A 31 -9.18 9.56 11.14
C GLU A 31 -9.63 9.01 9.80
N VAL A 32 -10.87 9.30 9.43
CA VAL A 32 -11.40 9.08 8.09
C VAL A 32 -10.95 10.24 7.20
N ALA A 33 -10.38 9.93 6.03
CA ALA A 33 -9.98 10.96 5.09
C ALA A 33 -11.20 11.76 4.61
N GLN A 34 -11.06 13.08 4.63
CA GLN A 34 -12.11 13.97 4.14
C GLN A 34 -12.20 13.92 2.61
N ALA A 35 -13.40 14.19 2.08
CA ALA A 35 -13.59 14.31 0.65
C ALA A 35 -12.76 15.48 0.08
N PRO A 36 -12.13 15.32 -1.10
CA PRO A 36 -11.37 16.38 -1.74
C PRO A 36 -12.22 17.64 -2.02
N ALA A 37 -11.61 18.82 -1.91
CA ALA A 37 -12.31 20.08 -2.14
C ALA A 37 -12.63 20.32 -3.63
N ASN A 38 -11.71 19.94 -4.54
CA ASN A 38 -11.94 20.14 -5.97
C ASN A 38 -12.74 18.99 -6.62
N VAL A 39 -13.40 19.30 -7.75
CA VAL A 39 -14.33 18.39 -8.43
C VAL A 39 -13.61 17.20 -9.05
N GLN A 40 -12.45 17.45 -9.70
CA GLN A 40 -11.68 16.41 -10.38
C GLN A 40 -11.17 15.35 -9.39
N ASP A 41 -10.64 15.79 -8.25
CA ASP A 41 -10.16 14.87 -7.23
C ASP A 41 -11.32 14.12 -6.54
N ARG A 42 -12.51 14.74 -6.43
CA ARG A 42 -13.71 14.01 -5.96
C ARG A 42 -14.13 12.90 -6.92
N GLU A 43 -14.01 13.13 -8.23
CA GLU A 43 -14.26 12.10 -9.23
C GLU A 43 -13.32 10.91 -9.01
N ILE A 44 -12.02 11.17 -8.88
CA ILE A 44 -11.01 10.12 -8.64
C ILE A 44 -11.23 9.44 -7.29
N ALA A 45 -11.55 10.19 -6.23
CA ALA A 45 -11.89 9.62 -4.93
C ALA A 45 -13.06 8.63 -5.01
N GLY A 46 -14.09 8.96 -5.79
CA GLY A 46 -15.26 8.10 -6.01
C GLY A 46 -14.94 6.78 -6.74
N LEU A 47 -13.76 6.65 -7.37
CA LEU A 47 -13.34 5.39 -7.98
C LEU A 47 -13.04 4.33 -6.90
N PHE A 48 -12.44 4.73 -5.79
CA PHE A 48 -12.27 3.84 -4.64
C PHE A 48 -13.63 3.41 -4.08
N ASP A 49 -14.59 4.32 -3.96
CA ASP A 49 -15.92 3.99 -3.42
C ASP A 49 -16.64 2.97 -4.31
N ARG A 50 -16.52 3.11 -5.64
CA ARG A 50 -17.04 2.10 -6.59
C ARG A 50 -16.36 0.74 -6.43
N TRP A 51 -15.03 0.73 -6.31
CA TRP A 51 -14.26 -0.49 -6.09
C TRP A 51 -14.63 -1.15 -4.75
N ASN A 52 -14.71 -0.39 -3.67
CA ASN A 52 -15.12 -0.86 -2.34
C ASN A 52 -16.56 -1.42 -2.34
N SER A 53 -17.47 -0.79 -3.06
CA SER A 53 -18.84 -1.30 -3.25
C SER A 53 -18.84 -2.62 -4.03
N ALA A 54 -17.99 -2.76 -5.04
CA ALA A 54 -17.83 -4.01 -5.76
C ALA A 54 -17.28 -5.12 -4.86
N LEU A 55 -16.32 -4.82 -3.97
CA LEU A 55 -15.85 -5.80 -2.97
C LEU A 55 -17.00 -6.27 -2.07
N GLN A 56 -17.80 -5.34 -1.55
CA GLN A 56 -18.91 -5.64 -0.63
C GLN A 56 -20.04 -6.42 -1.30
N SER A 57 -20.17 -6.35 -2.63
CA SER A 57 -21.15 -7.14 -3.38
C SER A 57 -20.83 -8.64 -3.38
N GLY A 58 -19.59 -9.04 -3.06
CA GLY A 58 -19.10 -10.40 -3.17
C GLY A 58 -18.98 -10.91 -4.61
N ASN A 59 -19.15 -10.05 -5.61
CA ASN A 59 -19.10 -10.42 -7.03
C ASN A 59 -17.72 -10.14 -7.60
N VAL A 60 -16.92 -11.20 -7.77
CA VAL A 60 -15.57 -11.14 -8.33
C VAL A 60 -15.54 -10.45 -9.69
N LYS A 61 -16.50 -10.78 -10.57
CA LYS A 61 -16.56 -10.15 -11.91
C LYS A 61 -16.75 -8.65 -11.81
N ALA A 62 -17.61 -8.18 -10.91
CA ALA A 62 -17.84 -6.74 -10.72
C ALA A 62 -16.56 -6.01 -10.28
N VAL A 63 -15.70 -6.66 -9.49
CA VAL A 63 -14.39 -6.11 -9.10
C VAL A 63 -13.43 -6.09 -10.29
N VAL A 64 -13.29 -7.22 -11.00
CA VAL A 64 -12.37 -7.37 -12.13
C VAL A 64 -12.71 -6.41 -13.27
N ASP A 65 -13.98 -6.16 -13.53
CA ASP A 65 -14.46 -5.22 -14.57
C ASP A 65 -13.98 -3.77 -14.32
N LEU A 66 -13.54 -3.43 -13.12
CA LEU A 66 -12.97 -2.11 -12.81
C LEU A 66 -11.49 -1.98 -13.21
N TYR A 67 -10.82 -3.09 -13.53
CA TYR A 67 -9.43 -3.10 -13.96
C TYR A 67 -9.32 -2.92 -15.48
N ALA A 68 -8.32 -2.16 -15.91
CA ALA A 68 -8.02 -1.99 -17.32
C ALA A 68 -7.45 -3.28 -17.94
N PRO A 69 -7.55 -3.48 -19.26
CA PRO A 69 -6.76 -4.49 -19.96
C PRO A 69 -5.27 -4.30 -19.68
N GLY A 70 -4.56 -5.36 -19.24
CA GLY A 70 -3.16 -5.27 -18.89
C GLY A 70 -2.85 -4.63 -17.52
N ALA A 71 -3.88 -4.42 -16.71
CA ALA A 71 -3.69 -3.90 -15.33
C ALA A 71 -2.81 -4.80 -14.49
N VAL A 72 -2.13 -4.19 -13.51
CA VAL A 72 -1.26 -4.90 -12.56
C VAL A 72 -1.80 -4.72 -11.14
N LEU A 73 -2.02 -5.84 -10.44
CA LEU A 73 -2.37 -5.88 -9.03
C LEU A 73 -1.21 -6.49 -8.23
N GLN A 74 -0.74 -5.74 -7.24
CA GLN A 74 0.29 -6.13 -6.26
C GLN A 74 -0.36 -6.14 -4.87
N PRO A 75 -0.96 -7.25 -4.44
CA PRO A 75 -1.75 -7.29 -3.20
C PRO A 75 -0.87 -7.41 -1.95
N THR A 76 -1.35 -6.90 -0.82
CA THR A 76 -0.63 -6.83 0.47
C THR A 76 -0.11 -8.19 0.96
N VAL A 77 -0.92 -9.23 0.82
CA VAL A 77 -0.68 -10.55 1.45
C VAL A 77 -0.40 -11.65 0.43
N SER A 78 0.10 -11.30 -0.75
CA SER A 78 0.46 -12.27 -1.77
C SER A 78 1.78 -11.89 -2.42
N ASN A 79 2.70 -12.83 -2.51
CA ASN A 79 3.97 -12.64 -3.21
C ASN A 79 3.81 -12.64 -4.75
N GLN A 80 2.64 -13.05 -5.23
CA GLN A 80 2.37 -13.13 -6.66
C GLN A 80 1.80 -11.83 -7.18
N VAL A 81 2.47 -11.22 -8.17
CA VAL A 81 1.91 -10.12 -8.97
C VAL A 81 0.83 -10.69 -9.90
N ARG A 82 -0.28 -10.00 -10.02
CA ARG A 82 -1.44 -10.39 -10.83
C ARG A 82 -1.57 -9.42 -12.00
N ASN A 83 -1.34 -9.90 -13.21
CA ASN A 83 -1.28 -9.08 -14.42
C ASN A 83 -2.19 -9.59 -15.55
N THR A 84 -3.09 -10.50 -15.25
CA THR A 84 -4.17 -10.91 -16.14
C THR A 84 -5.51 -10.90 -15.43
N PRO A 85 -6.64 -10.76 -16.13
CA PRO A 85 -7.96 -10.78 -15.50
C PRO A 85 -8.21 -12.05 -14.66
N GLU A 86 -7.74 -13.22 -15.12
CA GLU A 86 -7.90 -14.49 -14.42
C GLU A 86 -7.10 -14.52 -13.10
N LEU A 87 -5.88 -13.99 -13.11
CA LEU A 87 -5.05 -13.90 -11.91
C LEU A 87 -5.63 -12.89 -10.92
N ILE A 88 -6.18 -11.77 -11.39
CA ILE A 88 -6.86 -10.78 -10.57
C ILE A 88 -8.14 -11.40 -9.97
N ALA A 89 -8.95 -12.11 -10.79
CA ALA A 89 -10.12 -12.82 -10.32
C ALA A 89 -9.78 -13.84 -9.23
N ASN A 90 -8.77 -14.67 -9.47
CA ASN A 90 -8.31 -15.66 -8.49
C ASN A 90 -7.93 -15.04 -7.14
N TYR A 91 -7.29 -13.86 -7.13
CA TYR A 91 -7.02 -13.16 -5.88
C TYR A 91 -8.30 -12.74 -5.17
N PHE A 92 -9.25 -12.15 -5.90
CA PHE A 92 -10.51 -11.68 -5.31
C PHE A 92 -11.45 -12.81 -4.89
N ASP A 93 -11.41 -13.98 -5.51
CA ASP A 93 -12.15 -15.17 -5.03
C ASP A 93 -11.83 -15.49 -3.56
N HIS A 94 -10.56 -15.35 -3.16
CA HIS A 94 -10.14 -15.57 -1.79
C HIS A 94 -10.39 -14.34 -0.89
N PHE A 95 -10.12 -13.14 -1.41
CA PHE A 95 -10.25 -11.93 -0.61
C PHE A 95 -11.70 -11.60 -0.25
N LEU A 96 -12.65 -11.79 -1.17
CA LEU A 96 -14.07 -11.55 -0.94
C LEU A 96 -14.70 -12.51 0.09
N ALA A 97 -14.12 -13.70 0.29
CA ALA A 97 -14.54 -14.62 1.34
C ALA A 97 -14.39 -14.02 2.75
N LEU A 98 -13.54 -13.00 2.92
CA LEU A 98 -13.35 -12.26 4.17
C LEU A 98 -14.30 -11.07 4.32
N LYS A 99 -15.28 -10.91 3.42
CA LYS A 99 -16.27 -9.82 3.43
C LYS A 99 -15.61 -8.44 3.66
N PRO A 100 -14.65 -8.02 2.83
CA PRO A 100 -13.86 -6.82 3.06
C PRO A 100 -14.71 -5.55 2.97
N VAL A 101 -14.52 -4.65 3.94
CA VAL A 101 -15.05 -3.29 3.92
C VAL A 101 -13.88 -2.33 4.12
N GLY A 102 -13.56 -1.55 3.10
CA GLY A 102 -12.45 -0.59 3.10
C GLY A 102 -12.88 0.80 3.58
N GLN A 103 -12.00 1.46 4.31
CA GLN A 103 -12.12 2.86 4.70
C GLN A 103 -10.82 3.58 4.42
N ILE A 104 -10.86 4.71 3.72
CA ILE A 104 -9.67 5.54 3.52
C ILE A 104 -9.41 6.34 4.79
N ASN A 105 -8.16 6.29 5.29
CA ASN A 105 -7.70 7.06 6.45
C ASN A 105 -6.83 8.25 6.04
N TYR A 106 -6.06 8.11 4.96
CA TYR A 106 -5.26 9.18 4.38
C TYR A 106 -5.27 9.05 2.87
N ARG A 107 -5.31 10.17 2.15
CA ARG A 107 -5.40 10.20 0.69
C ARG A 107 -4.63 11.37 0.10
N GLU A 108 -3.88 11.08 -0.95
CA GLU A 108 -3.28 12.05 -1.85
C GLU A 108 -3.65 11.71 -3.29
N ILE A 109 -4.32 12.64 -3.98
CA ILE A 109 -4.67 12.51 -5.39
C ILE A 109 -3.76 13.39 -6.23
N ARG A 110 -3.32 12.87 -7.36
CA ARG A 110 -2.54 13.60 -8.37
C ARG A 110 -3.11 13.33 -9.75
N GLN A 111 -3.47 14.40 -10.44
CA GLN A 111 -3.77 14.35 -11.87
C GLN A 111 -2.44 14.24 -12.62
N LEU A 112 -2.22 13.16 -13.36
CA LEU A 112 -0.97 12.89 -14.09
C LEU A 112 -1.09 13.27 -15.57
N GLY A 113 -2.30 13.57 -16.02
CA GLY A 113 -2.65 13.96 -17.37
C GLY A 113 -4.15 14.18 -17.48
N SER A 114 -4.65 14.37 -18.69
CA SER A 114 -6.10 14.55 -18.93
C SER A 114 -6.91 13.27 -18.72
N ASN A 115 -6.25 12.10 -18.81
CA ASN A 115 -6.87 10.77 -18.80
C ASN A 115 -6.16 9.79 -17.86
N VAL A 116 -5.24 10.26 -16.99
CA VAL A 116 -4.51 9.46 -16.03
C VAL A 116 -4.47 10.18 -14.69
N ALA A 117 -4.77 9.46 -13.61
CA ALA A 117 -4.71 9.98 -12.24
C ALA A 117 -4.15 8.92 -11.28
N MET A 118 -3.60 9.38 -10.17
CA MET A 118 -3.13 8.55 -9.08
C MET A 118 -3.88 8.92 -7.79
N ASP A 119 -4.28 7.89 -7.04
CA ASP A 119 -4.79 8.01 -5.67
C ASP A 119 -3.93 7.11 -4.78
N SER A 120 -3.28 7.70 -3.79
CA SER A 120 -2.38 6.97 -2.89
C SER A 120 -2.60 7.38 -1.44
N GLY A 121 -2.31 6.47 -0.53
CA GLY A 121 -2.51 6.78 0.87
C GLY A 121 -2.52 5.56 1.78
N VAL A 122 -3.40 5.62 2.77
CA VAL A 122 -3.60 4.58 3.77
C VAL A 122 -5.08 4.27 3.88
N TYR A 123 -5.40 2.99 3.87
CA TYR A 123 -6.75 2.49 4.14
C TYR A 123 -6.74 1.45 5.28
N THR A 124 -7.88 1.27 5.88
CA THR A 124 -8.13 0.17 6.82
C THR A 124 -9.23 -0.70 6.28
N PHE A 125 -8.97 -2.00 6.19
CA PHE A 125 -10.00 -3.00 5.92
C PHE A 125 -10.54 -3.59 7.21
N THR A 126 -11.86 -3.62 7.33
CA THR A 126 -12.57 -4.52 8.23
C THR A 126 -12.78 -5.83 7.49
N LEU A 127 -12.25 -6.91 8.03
CA LEU A 127 -12.33 -8.26 7.48
C LEU A 127 -13.08 -9.16 8.45
N THR A 128 -13.98 -9.99 7.94
CA THR A 128 -14.76 -10.95 8.75
C THR A 128 -14.36 -12.36 8.36
N GLU A 129 -13.73 -13.08 9.28
CA GLU A 129 -13.31 -14.47 9.08
C GLU A 129 -14.52 -15.41 9.07
N LYS A 130 -14.34 -16.64 8.58
CA LYS A 130 -15.43 -17.65 8.52
C LYS A 130 -16.03 -18.01 9.87
N ASN A 131 -15.26 -17.90 10.95
CA ASN A 131 -15.70 -18.12 12.33
C ASN A 131 -16.45 -16.92 12.93
N GLY A 132 -16.62 -15.81 12.16
CA GLY A 132 -17.24 -14.57 12.59
C GLY A 132 -16.31 -13.59 13.29
N GLU A 133 -15.04 -13.92 13.46
CA GLU A 133 -14.04 -13.01 14.02
C GLU A 133 -13.83 -11.81 13.09
N VAL A 134 -13.82 -10.61 13.67
CA VAL A 134 -13.58 -9.35 12.93
C VAL A 134 -12.20 -8.83 13.25
N ARG A 135 -11.43 -8.52 12.21
CA ARG A 135 -10.11 -7.87 12.35
C ARG A 135 -10.00 -6.65 11.46
N HIS A 136 -9.17 -5.70 11.89
CA HIS A 136 -8.87 -4.49 11.14
C HIS A 136 -7.42 -4.57 10.64
N VAL A 137 -7.24 -4.36 9.34
CA VAL A 137 -5.92 -4.39 8.70
C VAL A 137 -5.68 -3.06 8.02
N GLN A 138 -4.73 -2.30 8.54
CA GLN A 138 -4.29 -1.05 7.92
C GLN A 138 -3.16 -1.33 6.93
N ALA A 139 -3.22 -0.71 5.75
CA ALA A 139 -2.22 -0.87 4.71
C ALA A 139 -2.05 0.43 3.90
N ARG A 140 -0.91 0.57 3.26
CA ARG A 140 -0.65 1.63 2.28
C ARG A 140 -1.15 1.17 0.92
N TYR A 141 -1.63 2.11 0.12
CA TYR A 141 -2.12 1.81 -1.22
C TYR A 141 -1.65 2.85 -2.24
N THR A 142 -1.65 2.42 -3.49
CA THR A 142 -1.57 3.28 -4.67
C THR A 142 -2.45 2.68 -5.75
N PHE A 143 -3.43 3.45 -6.20
CA PHE A 143 -4.15 3.22 -7.43
C PHE A 143 -3.64 4.18 -8.49
N VAL A 144 -3.37 3.66 -9.68
CA VAL A 144 -3.26 4.46 -10.90
C VAL A 144 -4.46 4.14 -11.76
N TYR A 145 -5.19 5.17 -12.14
CA TYR A 145 -6.36 5.07 -12.99
C TYR A 145 -6.06 5.64 -14.37
N GLU A 146 -6.65 5.06 -15.40
CA GLU A 146 -6.65 5.59 -16.75
C GLU A 146 -8.07 5.56 -17.35
N GLN A 147 -8.35 6.46 -18.30
CA GLN A 147 -9.60 6.41 -19.06
C GLN A 147 -9.45 5.48 -20.26
N VAL A 148 -10.27 4.43 -20.29
CA VAL A 148 -10.39 3.48 -21.39
C VAL A 148 -11.81 3.59 -21.95
N GLY A 149 -11.96 4.04 -23.20
CA GLY A 149 -13.28 4.25 -23.79
C GLY A 149 -14.15 5.26 -23.02
N GLY A 150 -13.56 6.29 -22.45
CA GLY A 150 -14.26 7.30 -21.65
C GLY A 150 -14.63 6.87 -20.22
N GLN A 151 -14.20 5.70 -19.78
CA GLN A 151 -14.43 5.20 -18.43
C GLN A 151 -13.12 5.07 -17.67
N TRP A 152 -13.09 5.55 -16.42
CA TRP A 152 -11.96 5.32 -15.52
C TRP A 152 -11.83 3.85 -15.16
N LYS A 153 -10.64 3.29 -15.35
CA LYS A 153 -10.25 1.91 -15.02
C LYS A 153 -8.98 1.91 -14.18
N ILE A 154 -8.81 0.90 -13.36
CA ILE A 154 -7.58 0.70 -12.57
C ILE A 154 -6.50 0.14 -13.51
N LEU A 155 -5.44 0.89 -13.73
CA LEU A 155 -4.25 0.46 -14.46
C LEU A 155 -3.24 -0.24 -13.55
N ASN A 156 -3.04 0.30 -12.35
CA ASN A 156 -2.18 -0.31 -11.33
C ASN A 156 -2.83 -0.20 -9.95
N HIS A 157 -2.76 -1.27 -9.19
CA HIS A 157 -3.15 -1.31 -7.80
C HIS A 157 -2.04 -1.98 -6.99
N HIS A 158 -1.33 -1.18 -6.20
CA HIS A 158 -0.36 -1.68 -5.23
C HIS A 158 -0.91 -1.49 -3.81
N SER A 159 -0.76 -2.51 -3.00
CA SER A 159 -1.04 -2.47 -1.57
C SER A 159 0.09 -3.12 -0.79
N SER A 160 0.49 -2.51 0.32
CA SER A 160 1.54 -3.05 1.19
C SER A 160 1.18 -2.88 2.66
N ALA A 161 1.54 -3.86 3.47
CA ALA A 161 1.36 -3.78 4.92
C ALA A 161 2.06 -2.54 5.49
N MET A 162 1.52 -2.01 6.59
CA MET A 162 2.23 -1.01 7.38
C MET A 162 3.51 -1.65 7.93
N PRO A 163 4.65 -0.92 7.91
CA PRO A 163 5.85 -1.41 8.55
C PRO A 163 5.61 -1.49 10.06
N GLU A 164 5.62 -2.69 10.60
CA GLU A 164 5.54 -2.88 12.04
C GLU A 164 6.88 -2.54 12.69
N ALA A 165 6.83 -1.96 13.90
CA ALA A 165 8.03 -1.79 14.69
C ALA A 165 8.66 -3.16 14.93
N GLN A 166 9.91 -3.35 14.52
CA GLN A 166 10.66 -4.58 14.79
C GLN A 166 10.77 -4.77 16.32
N VAL A 167 9.97 -5.67 16.86
CA VAL A 167 10.14 -6.09 18.27
C VAL A 167 11.48 -6.79 18.35
N LYS A 168 12.49 -6.11 18.89
CA LYS A 168 13.76 -6.75 19.25
C LYS A 168 13.44 -7.77 20.34
N HIS A 169 13.34 -9.05 19.96
CA HIS A 169 13.40 -10.12 20.94
C HIS A 169 14.77 -10.01 21.64
N ALA A 170 14.79 -9.49 22.86
CA ALA A 170 15.95 -9.59 23.74
C ALA A 170 16.24 -11.08 23.87
N LYS A 171 17.40 -11.52 23.33
CA LYS A 171 17.92 -12.84 23.64
C LYS A 171 18.09 -12.90 25.17
N GLN A 172 17.27 -13.70 25.80
CA GLN A 172 17.57 -14.15 27.18
C GLN A 172 18.85 -14.95 27.08
N SER A 173 19.91 -14.40 27.62
CA SER A 173 21.19 -15.09 27.89
C SER A 173 21.08 -15.86 29.20
#